data_40f83ae30cd0f14f947b893f695d43ec
#
_entry.id   40f83ae30cd0f14f947b893f695d43ec
#
_cell.length_a   1.000
_cell.length_b   1.000
_cell.length_c   1.000
_cell.angle_alpha   90.00
_cell.angle_beta   90.00
_cell.angle_gamma   90.00
#
_symmetry.space_group_name_H-M   'P 1'
#
loop_
_entity.id
_entity.type
_entity.pdbx_description
1 polymer ?
#
loop_
_entity_poly.entity_id
_entity_poly.type
_entity_poly.pdbx_seq_one_letter_code
_entity_poly.pdbx_strand_id
1 'polypeptide(L)'
;EAGTQNVEGVVGLGAAIDYINSIGYEKIQEHDREIVDYARERLSKLDYLDLYMTPNAENHSAVISFNIKGVHPHDVASILDSENVCIRSGNHCAQPLMRFLGIDSTCRASFYIYNTKEDVDRLVDGIEKAYKMFEKYINR
;
A
#
# COMPACT_ATOMS: atom_id res chain seq x y z
N GLU A 1 9.89 -29.65 16.23
CA GLU A 1 11.02 -28.80 15.89
C GLU A 1 12.34 -29.49 16.28
N ALA A 2 13.37 -29.33 15.45
CA ALA A 2 14.70 -29.85 15.73
C ALA A 2 15.60 -28.72 16.22
N GLY A 3 15.94 -28.71 17.50
CA GLY A 3 16.85 -27.75 18.11
C GLY A 3 16.20 -26.80 19.11
N THR A 4 16.94 -25.77 19.52
CA THR A 4 16.49 -24.79 20.51
C THR A 4 15.36 -23.94 19.95
N GLN A 5 14.27 -23.82 20.72
CA GLN A 5 13.10 -23.03 20.38
C GLN A 5 13.43 -21.52 20.40
N ASN A 6 12.79 -20.74 19.52
CA ASN A 6 12.87 -19.28 19.55
C ASN A 6 11.95 -18.70 20.63
N VAL A 7 12.37 -18.84 21.90
CA VAL A 7 11.58 -18.41 23.06
C VAL A 7 11.32 -16.91 23.05
N GLU A 8 12.32 -16.11 22.70
CA GLU A 8 12.22 -14.65 22.63
C GLU A 8 11.13 -14.22 21.64
N GLY A 9 11.11 -14.84 20.45
CA GLY A 9 10.11 -14.55 19.43
C GLY A 9 8.69 -14.95 19.86
N VAL A 10 8.55 -16.06 20.60
CA VAL A 10 7.24 -16.50 21.13
C VAL A 10 6.73 -15.53 22.19
N VAL A 11 7.58 -15.10 23.12
CA VAL A 11 7.21 -14.10 24.14
C VAL A 11 6.85 -12.76 23.50
N GLY A 12 7.64 -12.31 22.50
CA GLY A 12 7.34 -11.09 21.76
C GLY A 12 6.01 -11.16 20.97
N LEU A 13 5.71 -12.32 20.37
CA LEU A 13 4.42 -12.55 19.72
C LEU A 13 3.26 -12.49 20.71
N GLY A 14 3.41 -13.08 21.91
CA GLY A 14 2.41 -12.97 22.97
C GLY A 14 2.11 -11.51 23.33
N ALA A 15 3.14 -10.70 23.55
CA ALA A 15 3.00 -9.28 23.86
C ALA A 15 2.33 -8.50 22.70
N ALA A 16 2.64 -8.83 21.44
CA ALA A 16 2.00 -8.22 20.28
C ALA A 16 0.50 -8.57 20.19
N ILE A 17 0.13 -9.80 20.50
CA ILE A 17 -1.27 -10.25 20.57
C ILE A 17 -2.03 -9.48 21.67
N ASP A 18 -1.44 -9.35 22.84
CA ASP A 18 -2.04 -8.59 23.96
C ASP A 18 -2.22 -7.12 23.59
N TYR A 19 -1.26 -6.52 22.89
CA TYR A 19 -1.36 -5.15 22.39
C TYR A 19 -2.52 -4.99 21.41
N ILE A 20 -2.64 -5.86 20.40
CA ILE A 20 -3.75 -5.85 19.43
C ILE A 20 -5.10 -6.02 20.13
N ASN A 21 -5.19 -6.96 21.08
CA ASN A 21 -6.39 -7.19 21.88
C ASN A 21 -6.78 -5.96 22.72
N SER A 22 -5.79 -5.21 23.23
CA SER A 22 -6.05 -3.98 23.99
C SER A 22 -6.64 -2.85 23.17
N ILE A 23 -6.35 -2.80 21.86
CA ILE A 23 -6.97 -1.86 20.90
C ILE A 23 -8.36 -2.35 20.51
N GLY A 24 -8.48 -3.64 20.18
CA GLY A 24 -9.68 -4.32 19.69
C GLY A 24 -9.74 -4.40 18.17
N TYR A 25 -10.08 -5.59 17.65
CA TYR A 25 -10.12 -5.86 16.21
C TYR A 25 -11.14 -5.00 15.48
N GLU A 26 -12.28 -4.73 16.06
CA GLU A 26 -13.34 -3.91 15.46
C GLU A 26 -12.86 -2.48 15.19
N LYS A 27 -12.14 -1.89 16.14
CA LYS A 27 -11.56 -0.54 15.99
C LYS A 27 -10.47 -0.50 14.92
N ILE A 28 -9.64 -1.55 14.86
CA ILE A 28 -8.60 -1.67 13.83
C ILE A 28 -9.27 -1.76 12.44
N GLN A 29 -10.28 -2.61 12.28
CA GLN A 29 -11.00 -2.75 11.01
C GLN A 29 -11.76 -1.49 10.60
N GLU A 30 -12.32 -0.75 11.55
CA GLU A 30 -12.99 0.53 11.30
C GLU A 30 -11.98 1.56 10.78
N HIS A 31 -10.85 1.70 11.47
CA HIS A 31 -9.77 2.58 11.06
C HIS A 31 -9.22 2.22 9.66
N ASP A 32 -8.95 0.94 9.40
CA ASP A 32 -8.47 0.45 8.11
C ASP A 32 -9.45 0.80 6.99
N ARG A 33 -10.76 0.63 7.22
CA ARG A 33 -11.79 1.02 6.24
C ARG A 33 -11.78 2.51 5.97
N GLU A 34 -11.77 3.33 7.03
CA GLU A 34 -11.75 4.79 6.87
C GLU A 34 -10.56 5.29 6.06
N ILE A 35 -9.36 4.77 6.34
CA ILE A 35 -8.13 5.16 5.62
C ILE A 35 -8.16 4.69 4.17
N VAL A 36 -8.60 3.45 3.91
CA VAL A 36 -8.69 2.92 2.54
C VAL A 36 -9.75 3.64 1.72
N ASP A 37 -10.90 3.93 2.29
CA ASP A 37 -11.97 4.66 1.59
C ASP A 37 -11.52 6.09 1.26
N TYR A 38 -10.86 6.77 2.19
CA TYR A 38 -10.28 8.08 1.93
C TYR A 38 -9.21 8.03 0.83
N ALA A 39 -8.28 7.07 0.92
CA ALA A 39 -7.23 6.91 -0.08
C ALA A 39 -7.81 6.57 -1.47
N ARG A 40 -8.84 5.70 -1.53
CA ARG A 40 -9.55 5.38 -2.77
C ARG A 40 -10.19 6.63 -3.38
N GLU A 41 -10.90 7.42 -2.58
CA GLU A 41 -11.52 8.66 -3.04
C GLU A 41 -10.50 9.62 -3.65
N ARG A 42 -9.34 9.78 -3.00
CA ARG A 42 -8.29 10.66 -3.46
C ARG A 42 -7.61 10.15 -4.73
N LEU A 43 -7.21 8.87 -4.74
CA LEU A 43 -6.48 8.27 -5.85
C LEU A 43 -7.36 8.06 -7.10
N SER A 44 -8.66 7.81 -6.95
CA SER A 44 -9.56 7.64 -8.08
C SER A 44 -9.79 8.93 -8.90
N LYS A 45 -9.43 10.09 -8.35
CA LYS A 45 -9.46 11.38 -9.06
C LYS A 45 -8.29 11.58 -10.01
N LEU A 46 -7.26 10.73 -9.93
CA LEU A 46 -6.06 10.78 -10.75
C LEU A 46 -6.24 9.85 -11.96
N ASP A 47 -6.64 10.40 -13.11
CA ASP A 47 -6.99 9.66 -14.33
C ASP A 47 -5.81 8.93 -14.99
N TYR A 48 -4.59 9.30 -14.62
CA TYR A 48 -3.36 8.64 -15.04
C TYR A 48 -2.94 7.44 -14.16
N LEU A 49 -3.75 7.07 -13.15
CA LEU A 49 -3.53 5.86 -12.36
C LEU A 49 -4.35 4.68 -12.86
N ASP A 50 -3.75 3.50 -12.77
CA ASP A 50 -4.44 2.22 -12.74
C ASP A 50 -4.51 1.74 -11.29
N LEU A 51 -5.72 1.59 -10.74
CA LEU A 51 -5.95 1.09 -9.38
C LEU A 51 -6.36 -0.38 -9.43
N TYR A 52 -5.62 -1.22 -8.72
CA TYR A 52 -5.90 -2.66 -8.62
C TYR A 52 -6.59 -2.95 -7.29
N MET A 53 -7.89 -2.72 -7.27
CA MET A 53 -8.74 -2.87 -6.08
C MET A 53 -10.01 -3.65 -6.44
N THR A 54 -10.55 -4.39 -5.48
CA THR A 54 -11.88 -4.99 -5.67
C THR A 54 -12.96 -3.88 -5.57
N PRO A 55 -14.08 -4.03 -6.30
CA PRO A 55 -15.16 -3.04 -6.25
C PRO A 55 -15.83 -2.90 -4.88
N ASN A 56 -15.78 -3.94 -4.04
CA ASN A 56 -16.47 -4.00 -2.75
C ASN A 56 -15.55 -3.58 -1.60
N ALA A 57 -15.88 -2.46 -0.95
CA ALA A 57 -15.14 -1.91 0.19
C ALA A 57 -15.12 -2.84 1.42
N GLU A 58 -16.12 -3.72 1.57
CA GLU A 58 -16.25 -4.60 2.74
C GLU A 58 -15.16 -5.67 2.86
N ASN A 59 -14.43 -5.96 1.77
CA ASN A 59 -13.43 -7.01 1.70
C ASN A 59 -12.00 -6.48 1.46
N HIS A 60 -11.70 -5.25 1.84
CA HIS A 60 -10.36 -4.70 1.72
C HIS A 60 -9.54 -4.85 3.00
N SER A 61 -8.29 -5.29 2.82
CA SER A 61 -7.23 -5.00 3.78
C SER A 61 -6.74 -3.56 3.58
N ALA A 62 -6.02 -3.02 4.57
CA ALA A 62 -5.43 -1.68 4.50
C ALA A 62 -4.26 -1.59 3.48
N VAL A 63 -4.50 -2.06 2.24
CA VAL A 63 -3.52 -2.12 1.15
C VAL A 63 -4.14 -1.62 -0.13
N ILE A 64 -3.43 -0.73 -0.83
CA ILE A 64 -3.80 -0.24 -2.16
C ILE A 64 -2.65 -0.51 -3.13
N SER A 65 -2.96 -1.21 -4.23
CA SER A 65 -2.02 -1.42 -5.33
C SER A 65 -2.40 -0.53 -6.50
N PHE A 66 -1.40 0.09 -7.12
CA PHE A 66 -1.60 1.04 -8.22
C PHE A 66 -0.39 1.08 -9.14
N ASN A 67 -0.59 1.62 -10.36
CA ASN A 67 0.48 2.03 -11.27
C ASN A 67 0.19 3.41 -11.82
N ILE A 68 1.24 4.19 -12.08
CA ILE A 68 1.16 5.38 -12.95
C ILE A 68 1.32 4.88 -14.38
N LYS A 69 0.36 5.18 -15.26
CA LYS A 69 0.39 4.78 -16.67
C LYS A 69 1.68 5.23 -17.34
N GLY A 70 2.40 4.28 -17.93
CA GLY A 70 3.65 4.56 -18.64
C GLY A 70 4.89 4.79 -17.74
N VAL A 71 4.79 4.65 -16.43
CA VAL A 71 5.94 4.76 -15.50
C VAL A 71 6.20 3.44 -14.81
N HIS A 72 7.46 3.03 -14.78
CA HIS A 72 7.82 1.80 -14.10
C HIS A 72 7.64 1.94 -12.56
N PRO A 73 7.00 0.99 -11.87
CA PRO A 73 6.74 1.07 -10.42
C PRO A 73 7.97 1.33 -9.54
N HIS A 74 9.13 0.88 -9.97
CA HIS A 74 10.38 1.11 -9.24
C HIS A 74 10.79 2.59 -9.24
N ASP A 75 10.59 3.27 -10.37
CA ASP A 75 10.89 4.70 -10.50
C ASP A 75 9.92 5.52 -9.64
N VAL A 76 8.65 5.15 -9.64
CA VAL A 76 7.64 5.76 -8.75
C VAL A 76 8.04 5.61 -7.29
N ALA A 77 8.41 4.39 -6.87
CA ALA A 77 8.83 4.14 -5.49
C ALA A 77 10.07 4.96 -5.10
N SER A 78 11.05 5.09 -6.01
CA SER A 78 12.26 5.88 -5.77
C SER A 78 11.98 7.38 -5.59
N ILE A 79 11.00 7.92 -6.35
CA ILE A 79 10.60 9.32 -6.20
C ILE A 79 9.85 9.53 -4.90
N LEU A 80 8.91 8.65 -4.56
CA LEU A 80 8.16 8.74 -3.31
C LEU A 80 9.08 8.62 -2.09
N ASP A 81 10.09 7.75 -2.15
CA ASP A 81 11.10 7.62 -1.10
C ASP A 81 11.85 8.95 -0.85
N SER A 82 12.19 9.69 -1.93
CA SER A 82 12.80 11.02 -1.81
C SER A 82 11.90 12.07 -1.14
N GLU A 83 10.59 11.80 -1.09
CA GLU A 83 9.57 12.62 -0.40
C GLU A 83 9.20 12.05 0.98
N ASN A 84 9.96 11.09 1.50
CA ASN A 84 9.71 10.37 2.76
C ASN A 84 8.37 9.60 2.75
N VAL A 85 7.92 9.13 1.60
CA VAL A 85 6.76 8.27 1.43
C VAL A 85 7.24 6.88 1.01
N CYS A 86 7.21 5.94 1.95
CA CYS A 86 7.68 4.57 1.74
C CYS A 86 6.56 3.70 1.17
N ILE A 87 6.75 3.21 -0.05
CA ILE A 87 5.87 2.22 -0.70
C ILE A 87 6.70 1.02 -1.16
N ARG A 88 6.03 -0.08 -1.46
CA ARG A 88 6.69 -1.23 -2.09
C ARG A 88 6.40 -1.25 -3.58
N SER A 89 7.42 -1.56 -4.39
CA SER A 89 7.28 -1.84 -5.83
C SER A 89 7.67 -3.28 -6.17
N GLY A 90 7.08 -3.83 -7.22
CA GLY A 90 7.40 -5.16 -7.73
C GLY A 90 6.19 -6.09 -7.82
N ASN A 91 6.46 -7.41 -7.87
CA ASN A 91 5.43 -8.45 -7.98
C ASN A 91 4.83 -8.89 -6.63
N HIS A 92 5.30 -8.32 -5.51
CA HIS A 92 4.82 -8.56 -4.14
C HIS A 92 4.86 -10.05 -3.69
N CYS A 93 5.75 -10.87 -4.29
CA CYS A 93 5.78 -12.33 -4.14
C CYS A 93 4.47 -13.01 -4.56
N ALA A 94 3.70 -12.38 -5.45
CA ALA A 94 2.38 -12.79 -5.93
C ALA A 94 2.36 -12.92 -7.48
N GLN A 95 3.36 -13.56 -8.06
CA GLN A 95 3.48 -13.72 -9.51
C GLN A 95 2.21 -14.32 -10.19
N PRO A 96 1.51 -15.29 -9.59
CA PRO A 96 0.27 -15.79 -10.21
C PRO A 96 -0.80 -14.69 -10.33
N LEU A 97 -0.91 -13.79 -9.33
CA LEU A 97 -1.83 -12.65 -9.37
C LEU A 97 -1.42 -11.64 -10.44
N MET A 98 -0.12 -11.35 -10.57
CA MET A 98 0.38 -10.44 -11.62
C MET A 98 0.03 -10.97 -13.01
N ARG A 99 0.22 -12.28 -13.25
CA ARG A 99 -0.19 -12.92 -14.52
C ARG A 99 -1.70 -12.86 -14.77
N PHE A 100 -2.50 -13.07 -13.74
CA PHE A 100 -3.96 -12.96 -13.83
C PHE A 100 -4.41 -11.55 -14.21
N LEU A 101 -3.75 -10.52 -13.64
CA LEU A 101 -4.01 -9.11 -13.94
C LEU A 101 -3.40 -8.65 -15.27
N GLY A 102 -2.54 -9.46 -15.91
CA GLY A 102 -1.86 -9.10 -17.16
C GLY A 102 -0.79 -8.02 -17.00
N ILE A 103 -0.16 -7.95 -15.84
CA ILE A 103 0.87 -6.96 -15.49
C ILE A 103 2.10 -7.64 -14.87
N ASP A 104 3.25 -6.98 -14.91
CA ASP A 104 4.50 -7.52 -14.35
C ASP A 104 4.72 -7.09 -12.90
N SER A 105 4.31 -5.89 -12.54
CA SER A 105 4.56 -5.29 -11.23
C SER A 105 3.59 -4.16 -10.91
N THR A 106 3.47 -3.84 -9.61
CA THR A 106 2.72 -2.68 -9.14
C THR A 106 3.48 -1.93 -8.04
N CYS A 107 3.08 -0.69 -7.79
CA CYS A 107 3.28 -0.02 -6.51
C CYS A 107 2.25 -0.51 -5.50
N ARG A 108 2.63 -0.56 -4.23
CA ARG A 108 1.73 -0.93 -3.13
C ARG A 108 1.94 -0.01 -1.94
N ALA A 109 0.91 0.74 -1.59
CA ALA A 109 0.79 1.43 -0.32
C ALA A 109 0.12 0.50 0.70
N SER A 110 0.66 0.42 1.91
CA SER A 110 0.11 -0.37 3.01
C SER A 110 -0.05 0.53 4.22
N PHE A 111 -1.25 0.53 4.78
CA PHE A 111 -1.60 1.33 5.95
C PHE A 111 -1.81 0.44 7.17
N TYR A 112 -1.75 1.02 8.35
CA TYR A 112 -2.05 0.36 9.61
C TYR A 112 -2.56 1.38 10.65
N ILE A 113 -2.80 0.93 11.87
CA ILE A 113 -3.43 1.67 12.98
C ILE A 113 -2.81 3.03 13.32
N TYR A 114 -1.61 3.30 12.86
CA TYR A 114 -0.87 4.56 13.10
C TYR A 114 -0.87 5.51 11.90
N ASN A 115 -1.40 5.09 10.74
CA ASN A 115 -1.48 5.98 9.58
C ASN A 115 -2.68 6.90 9.68
N THR A 116 -2.53 8.10 9.14
CA THR A 116 -3.54 9.15 9.17
C THR A 116 -3.95 9.56 7.74
N LYS A 117 -4.98 10.41 7.63
CA LYS A 117 -5.38 10.99 6.35
C LYS A 117 -4.28 11.87 5.74
N GLU A 118 -3.48 12.50 6.59
CA GLU A 118 -2.31 13.28 6.17
C GLU A 118 -1.25 12.42 5.49
N ASP A 119 -1.07 11.17 5.92
CA ASP A 119 -0.17 10.23 5.24
C ASP A 119 -0.70 9.84 3.85
N VAL A 120 -2.01 9.72 3.71
CA VAL A 120 -2.66 9.52 2.40
C VAL A 120 -2.45 10.74 1.52
N ASP A 121 -2.62 11.95 2.04
CA ASP A 121 -2.40 13.19 1.28
C ASP A 121 -0.94 13.29 0.79
N ARG A 122 0.03 12.95 1.64
CA ARG A 122 1.45 12.87 1.24
C ARG A 122 1.69 11.82 0.15
N LEU A 123 1.02 10.68 0.23
CA LEU A 123 1.09 9.66 -0.83
C LEU A 123 0.60 10.24 -2.16
N VAL A 124 -0.55 10.94 -2.17
CA VAL A 124 -1.12 11.58 -3.36
C VAL A 124 -0.17 12.63 -3.93
N ASP A 125 0.37 13.51 -3.09
CA ASP A 125 1.32 14.55 -3.49
C ASP A 125 2.59 13.95 -4.11
N GLY A 126 3.12 12.87 -3.51
CA GLY A 126 4.26 12.12 -4.04
C GLY A 126 3.98 11.47 -5.40
N ILE A 127 2.80 10.90 -5.58
CA ILE A 127 2.35 10.33 -6.86
C ILE A 127 2.22 11.42 -7.92
N GLU A 128 1.61 12.56 -7.60
CA GLU A 128 1.52 13.69 -8.53
C GLU A 128 2.90 14.21 -8.94
N LYS A 129 3.83 14.29 -8.00
CA LYS A 129 5.21 14.68 -8.28
C LYS A 129 5.88 13.67 -9.21
N ALA A 130 5.74 12.37 -8.96
CA ALA A 130 6.27 11.33 -9.82
C ALA A 130 5.68 11.43 -11.23
N TYR A 131 4.38 11.60 -11.37
CA TYR A 131 3.73 11.77 -12.66
C TYR A 131 4.29 12.97 -13.44
N LYS A 132 4.37 14.15 -12.81
CA LYS A 132 4.89 15.38 -13.43
C LYS A 132 6.33 15.23 -13.93
N MET A 133 7.16 14.42 -13.26
CA MET A 133 8.53 14.17 -13.72
C MET A 133 8.58 13.35 -15.01
N PHE A 134 7.63 12.44 -15.21
CA PHE A 134 7.60 11.53 -16.37
C PHE A 134 6.62 11.95 -17.47
N GLU A 135 5.70 12.90 -17.21
CA GLU A 135 4.64 13.30 -18.13
C GLU A 135 5.10 13.57 -19.57
N LYS A 136 6.23 14.28 -19.73
CA LYS A 136 6.82 14.58 -21.05
C LYS A 136 7.41 13.35 -21.77
N TYR A 137 7.56 12.23 -21.10
CA TYR A 137 8.05 10.97 -21.67
C TYR A 137 6.93 9.99 -21.96
N ILE A 138 5.80 10.11 -21.25
CA ILE A 138 4.61 9.26 -21.41
C ILE A 138 3.80 9.68 -22.65
N ASN A 139 3.73 10.97 -22.93
CA ASN A 139 2.92 11.56 -24.03
C ASN A 139 3.69 11.65 -25.36
N ARG A 140 4.74 10.87 -25.55
CA ARG A 140 5.45 10.70 -26.82
C ARG A 140 5.09 9.40 -27.50
#